data_1c79c0cf05b28667201454d74e50862e
#
_entry.id   1c79c0cf05b28667201454d74e50862e
#
_cell.length_a   1.000
_cell.length_b   1.000
_cell.length_c   1.000
_cell.angle_alpha   90.00
_cell.angle_beta   90.00
_cell.angle_gamma   90.00
#
_symmetry.space_group_name_H-M   'P 1'
#
loop_
_entity.id
_entity.type
_entity.pdbx_description
1 polymer ?
#
loop_
_entity_poly.entity_id
_entity_poly.type
_entity_poly.pdbx_seq_one_letter_code
_entity_poly.pdbx_strand_id
1 'polypeptide(L)'
;MSSPWLKFYPTDWRSDPALRMCGLAARGLWIEMLALMHEATPYGHLLVSGRSPTDTQIAVLAGAPSDQITDLIGELEAAGVFSRTKDGVIYSRKMTRMQKKAATARNNGRKGGNPTLCNNKVISALDNPQDKDDVKPQKPE
;
A
#
# COMPACT_ATOMS: atom_id res chain seq x y z
N MET A 1 -13.00 4.71 7.53
CA MET A 1 -13.01 5.63 6.40
C MET A 1 -11.59 5.97 5.98
N SER A 2 -11.34 5.97 4.68
CA SER A 2 -9.99 6.26 4.18
C SER A 2 -9.75 7.77 4.12
N SER A 3 -8.46 8.16 4.06
CA SER A 3 -8.07 9.55 3.88
C SER A 3 -8.57 10.09 2.54
N PRO A 4 -8.77 11.41 2.42
CA PRO A 4 -9.15 11.98 1.13
C PRO A 4 -8.02 11.97 0.10
N TRP A 5 -6.80 11.64 0.51
CA TRP A 5 -5.63 11.61 -0.38
C TRP A 5 -4.98 10.24 -0.34
N LEU A 6 -4.38 9.87 -1.46
CA LEU A 6 -3.67 8.58 -1.64
C LEU A 6 -2.18 8.84 -1.52
N LYS A 7 -1.51 8.02 -0.72
CA LYS A 7 -0.05 8.09 -0.60
C LYS A 7 0.58 7.57 -1.89
N PHE A 8 1.37 8.40 -2.53
CA PHE A 8 1.96 8.09 -3.83
C PHE A 8 3.44 8.44 -3.84
N TYR A 9 4.27 7.50 -4.24
CA TYR A 9 5.71 7.68 -4.32
C TYR A 9 6.13 7.66 -5.79
N PRO A 10 6.39 8.83 -6.40
CA PRO A 10 6.73 8.89 -7.83
C PRO A 10 7.95 8.05 -8.21
N THR A 11 8.96 8.01 -7.35
CA THR A 11 10.15 7.19 -7.61
C THR A 11 9.80 5.71 -7.70
N ASP A 12 8.98 5.22 -6.79
CA ASP A 12 8.52 3.82 -6.81
C ASP A 12 7.72 3.53 -8.08
N TRP A 13 6.84 4.45 -8.45
CA TRP A 13 6.04 4.33 -9.66
C TRP A 13 6.92 4.23 -10.90
N ARG A 14 7.91 5.10 -11.02
CA ARG A 14 8.77 5.17 -12.19
C ARG A 14 9.77 4.03 -12.28
N SER A 15 10.13 3.43 -11.16
CA SER A 15 11.12 2.35 -11.12
C SER A 15 10.51 0.96 -11.01
N ASP A 16 9.18 0.86 -10.94
CA ASP A 16 8.50 -0.45 -10.84
C ASP A 16 8.65 -1.22 -12.15
N PRO A 17 9.38 -2.34 -12.16
CA PRO A 17 9.62 -3.05 -13.42
C PRO A 17 8.33 -3.59 -14.05
N ALA A 18 7.35 -4.01 -13.26
CA ALA A 18 6.07 -4.49 -13.80
C ALA A 18 5.35 -3.39 -14.54
N LEU A 19 5.28 -2.19 -13.95
CA LEU A 19 4.64 -1.04 -14.61
C LEU A 19 5.40 -0.60 -15.84
N ARG A 20 6.74 -0.68 -15.82
CA ARG A 20 7.55 -0.30 -16.99
C ARG A 20 7.32 -1.22 -18.17
N MET A 21 6.91 -2.46 -17.94
CA MET A 21 6.58 -3.40 -19.02
C MET A 21 5.21 -3.13 -19.63
N CYS A 22 4.38 -2.32 -18.98
CA CYS A 22 3.04 -1.98 -19.47
C CYS A 22 3.06 -0.70 -20.28
N GLY A 23 2.13 -0.59 -21.23
CA GLY A 23 1.95 0.61 -22.02
C GLY A 23 1.33 1.74 -21.22
N LEU A 24 1.31 2.91 -21.82
CA LEU A 24 0.80 4.11 -21.15
C LEU A 24 -0.68 3.97 -20.76
N ALA A 25 -1.49 3.37 -21.62
CA ALA A 25 -2.92 3.18 -21.35
C ALA A 25 -3.13 2.23 -20.16
N ALA A 26 -2.36 1.15 -20.09
CA ALA A 26 -2.45 0.20 -18.97
C ALA A 26 -2.06 0.87 -17.65
N ARG A 27 -1.00 1.67 -17.67
CA ARG A 27 -0.59 2.43 -16.48
C ARG A 27 -1.65 3.44 -16.06
N GLY A 28 -2.29 4.09 -17.03
CA GLY A 28 -3.39 5.00 -16.76
C GLY A 28 -4.57 4.30 -16.12
N LEU A 29 -4.91 3.12 -16.62
CA LEU A 29 -5.97 2.32 -16.01
C LEU A 29 -5.59 1.92 -14.58
N TRP A 30 -4.33 1.56 -14.36
CA TRP A 30 -3.88 1.14 -13.03
C TRP A 30 -4.04 2.26 -12.00
N ILE A 31 -3.73 3.50 -12.36
CA ILE A 31 -3.90 4.61 -11.42
C ILE A 31 -5.40 4.84 -11.11
N GLU A 32 -6.30 4.65 -12.08
CA GLU A 32 -7.73 4.69 -11.83
C GLU A 32 -8.15 3.60 -10.86
N MET A 33 -7.63 2.40 -11.06
CA MET A 33 -7.93 1.28 -10.18
C MET A 33 -7.41 1.53 -8.76
N LEU A 34 -6.23 2.13 -8.63
CA LEU A 34 -5.69 2.49 -7.31
C LEU A 34 -6.59 3.47 -6.59
N ALA A 35 -7.15 4.44 -7.31
CA ALA A 35 -8.08 5.39 -6.72
C ALA A 35 -9.34 4.69 -6.20
N LEU A 36 -9.86 3.73 -6.97
CA LEU A 36 -11.02 2.94 -6.53
C LEU A 36 -10.68 2.08 -5.32
N MET A 37 -9.50 1.47 -5.32
CA MET A 37 -9.04 0.64 -4.21
C MET A 37 -8.82 1.44 -2.94
N HIS A 38 -8.47 2.72 -3.08
CA HIS A 38 -8.27 3.60 -1.93
C HIS A 38 -9.59 3.83 -1.18
N GLU A 39 -10.70 3.84 -1.91
CA GLU A 39 -12.02 4.06 -1.32
C GLU A 39 -12.71 2.77 -0.90
N ALA A 40 -12.10 1.63 -1.19
CA ALA A 40 -12.74 0.33 -0.98
C ALA A 40 -12.52 -0.20 0.43
N THR A 41 -13.37 -1.11 0.82
CA THR A 41 -13.25 -1.90 2.06
C THR A 41 -13.39 -3.36 1.66
N PRO A 42 -12.39 -4.22 1.94
CA PRO A 42 -11.11 -3.91 2.58
C PRO A 42 -10.20 -3.07 1.70
N TYR A 43 -9.36 -2.29 2.34
CA TYR A 43 -8.48 -1.33 1.66
C TYR A 43 -7.54 -2.03 0.67
N GLY A 44 -7.35 -1.39 -0.48
CA GLY A 44 -6.42 -1.90 -1.48
C GLY A 44 -7.00 -3.00 -2.36
N HIS A 45 -8.28 -3.32 -2.20
CA HIS A 45 -8.98 -4.31 -3.02
C HIS A 45 -9.90 -3.60 -4.00
N LEU A 46 -9.99 -4.12 -5.21
CA LEU A 46 -10.84 -3.51 -6.25
C LEU A 46 -12.28 -3.95 -6.04
N LEU A 47 -12.97 -3.23 -5.20
CA LEU A 47 -14.36 -3.47 -4.86
C LEU A 47 -15.12 -2.15 -4.97
N VAL A 48 -16.26 -2.20 -5.64
CA VAL A 48 -17.17 -1.04 -5.77
C VAL A 48 -18.49 -1.46 -5.15
N SER A 49 -18.90 -0.76 -4.11
CA SER A 49 -20.10 -1.11 -3.34
C SER A 49 -20.04 -2.55 -2.82
N GLY A 50 -18.85 -2.98 -2.40
CA GLY A 50 -18.64 -4.31 -1.84
C GLY A 50 -18.56 -5.45 -2.84
N ARG A 51 -18.53 -5.14 -4.12
CA ARG A 51 -18.49 -6.15 -5.18
C ARG A 51 -17.35 -5.91 -6.14
N SER A 52 -16.80 -6.99 -6.68
CA SER A 52 -15.79 -6.91 -7.72
C SER A 52 -16.46 -6.39 -9.00
N PRO A 53 -16.02 -5.23 -9.53
CA PRO A 53 -16.65 -4.68 -10.73
C PRO A 53 -16.32 -5.53 -11.95
N THR A 54 -17.27 -5.56 -12.90
CA THR A 54 -17.05 -6.19 -14.19
C THR A 54 -16.21 -5.27 -15.07
N ASP A 55 -15.66 -5.82 -16.15
CA ASP A 55 -14.90 -5.02 -17.11
C ASP A 55 -15.75 -3.87 -17.66
N THR A 56 -17.04 -4.12 -17.91
CA THR A 56 -17.94 -3.09 -18.38
C THR A 56 -18.12 -1.97 -17.35
N GLN A 57 -18.22 -2.33 -16.08
CA GLN A 57 -18.33 -1.35 -15.00
C GLN A 57 -17.06 -0.53 -14.86
N ILE A 58 -15.91 -1.17 -14.94
CA ILE A 58 -14.63 -0.47 -14.91
C ILE A 58 -14.52 0.47 -16.11
N ALA A 59 -14.98 0.03 -17.27
CA ALA A 59 -14.97 0.84 -18.49
C ALA A 59 -15.76 2.15 -18.30
N VAL A 60 -16.92 2.07 -17.67
CA VAL A 60 -17.73 3.26 -17.37
C VAL A 60 -16.98 4.17 -16.41
N LEU A 61 -16.38 3.60 -15.36
CA LEU A 61 -15.69 4.41 -14.36
C LEU A 61 -14.40 5.04 -14.90
N ALA A 62 -13.70 4.33 -15.78
CA ALA A 62 -12.44 4.82 -16.35
C ALA A 62 -12.66 5.68 -17.60
N GLY A 63 -13.82 5.56 -18.23
CA GLY A 63 -14.10 6.34 -19.43
C GLY A 63 -13.52 5.76 -20.70
N ALA A 64 -13.55 4.43 -20.85
CA ALA A 64 -12.97 3.73 -22.01
C ALA A 64 -13.90 2.62 -22.46
N PRO A 65 -13.74 2.10 -23.70
CA PRO A 65 -14.52 0.94 -24.17
C PRO A 65 -14.18 -0.31 -23.35
N SER A 66 -15.18 -1.17 -23.14
CA SER A 66 -15.00 -2.36 -22.30
C SER A 66 -14.01 -3.37 -22.88
N ASP A 67 -13.95 -3.50 -24.20
CA ASP A 67 -12.97 -4.39 -24.83
C ASP A 67 -11.54 -3.90 -24.60
N GLN A 68 -11.33 -2.60 -24.63
CA GLN A 68 -10.03 -2.02 -24.28
C GLN A 68 -9.68 -2.29 -22.82
N ILE A 69 -10.65 -2.17 -21.92
CA ILE A 69 -10.44 -2.42 -20.48
C ILE A 69 -10.02 -3.88 -20.27
N THR A 70 -10.70 -4.82 -20.92
CA THR A 70 -10.36 -6.25 -20.83
C THR A 70 -8.91 -6.49 -21.25
N ASP A 71 -8.49 -5.89 -22.36
CA ASP A 71 -7.12 -6.04 -22.85
C ASP A 71 -6.10 -5.43 -21.90
N LEU A 72 -6.41 -4.25 -21.36
CA LEU A 72 -5.50 -3.55 -20.46
C LEU A 72 -5.37 -4.27 -19.11
N ILE A 73 -6.46 -4.82 -18.60
CA ILE A 73 -6.41 -5.63 -17.36
C ILE A 73 -5.54 -6.86 -17.60
N GLY A 74 -5.69 -7.49 -18.75
CA GLY A 74 -4.86 -8.64 -19.13
C GLY A 74 -3.38 -8.27 -19.20
N GLU A 75 -3.07 -7.10 -19.74
CA GLU A 75 -1.69 -6.59 -19.82
C GLU A 75 -1.12 -6.37 -18.40
N LEU A 76 -1.87 -5.73 -17.52
CA LEU A 76 -1.46 -5.51 -16.14
C LEU A 76 -1.24 -6.82 -15.39
N GLU A 77 -2.15 -7.76 -15.59
CA GLU A 77 -2.08 -9.06 -14.94
C GLU A 77 -0.88 -9.86 -15.43
N ALA A 78 -0.64 -9.87 -16.73
CA ALA A 78 0.50 -10.57 -17.32
C ALA A 78 1.84 -10.02 -16.82
N ALA A 79 1.90 -8.72 -16.58
CA ALA A 79 3.11 -8.08 -16.06
C ALA A 79 3.27 -8.26 -14.54
N GLY A 80 2.24 -8.79 -13.86
CA GLY A 80 2.31 -9.01 -12.42
C GLY A 80 2.11 -7.74 -11.59
N VAL A 81 1.41 -6.75 -12.15
CA VAL A 81 1.19 -5.47 -11.46
C VAL A 81 0.31 -5.65 -10.22
N PHE A 82 -0.66 -6.57 -10.28
CA PHE A 82 -1.56 -6.81 -9.18
C PHE A 82 -1.68 -8.30 -8.87
N SER A 83 -2.34 -8.62 -7.77
CA SER A 83 -2.67 -9.99 -7.40
C SER A 83 -4.17 -10.14 -7.27
N ARG A 84 -4.64 -11.38 -7.19
CA ARG A 84 -6.05 -11.68 -6.97
C ARG A 84 -6.21 -12.52 -5.71
N THR A 85 -7.33 -12.32 -5.01
CA THR A 85 -7.70 -13.16 -3.89
C THR A 85 -8.21 -14.51 -4.40
N LYS A 86 -8.51 -15.43 -3.49
CA LYS A 86 -9.13 -16.72 -3.84
C LYS A 86 -10.42 -16.52 -4.62
N ASP A 87 -11.16 -15.48 -4.31
CA ASP A 87 -12.44 -15.16 -4.95
C ASP A 87 -12.26 -14.39 -6.25
N GLY A 88 -11.03 -14.12 -6.66
CA GLY A 88 -10.75 -13.42 -7.90
C GLY A 88 -10.74 -11.90 -7.80
N VAL A 89 -10.78 -11.35 -6.60
CA VAL A 89 -10.76 -9.90 -6.41
C VAL A 89 -9.35 -9.37 -6.61
N ILE A 90 -9.22 -8.39 -7.49
CA ILE A 90 -7.94 -7.72 -7.76
C ILE A 90 -7.55 -6.88 -6.53
N TYR A 91 -6.29 -6.93 -6.14
CA TYR A 91 -5.81 -6.06 -5.08
C TYR A 91 -4.38 -5.60 -5.33
N SER A 92 -4.05 -4.46 -4.74
CA SER A 92 -2.70 -3.90 -4.78
C SER A 92 -1.91 -4.44 -3.58
N ARG A 93 -0.84 -5.19 -3.85
CA ARG A 93 0.01 -5.72 -2.80
C ARG A 93 0.62 -4.60 -1.94
N LYS A 94 1.00 -3.49 -2.58
CA LYS A 94 1.59 -2.36 -1.88
C LYS A 94 0.59 -1.71 -0.92
N MET A 95 -0.63 -1.45 -1.40
CA MET A 95 -1.66 -0.82 -0.57
C MET A 95 -2.06 -1.70 0.61
N THR A 96 -2.21 -3.00 0.39
CA THR A 96 -2.57 -3.91 1.47
C THR A 96 -1.45 -4.03 2.50
N ARG A 97 -0.17 -4.03 2.05
CA ARG A 97 0.97 -4.02 2.97
C ARG A 97 1.01 -2.74 3.80
N MET A 98 0.76 -1.60 3.17
CA MET A 98 0.76 -0.31 3.86
C MET A 98 -0.35 -0.25 4.90
N GLN A 99 -1.53 -0.75 4.57
CA GLN A 99 -2.65 -0.80 5.51
C GLN A 99 -2.33 -1.72 6.69
N LYS A 100 -1.78 -2.89 6.42
CA LYS A 100 -1.40 -3.84 7.45
C LYS A 100 -0.33 -3.26 8.37
N LYS A 101 0.66 -2.59 7.78
CA LYS A 101 1.74 -1.95 8.52
C LYS A 101 1.20 -0.83 9.42
N ALA A 102 0.29 -0.02 8.91
CA ALA A 102 -0.33 1.05 9.67
C ALA A 102 -1.16 0.50 10.84
N ALA A 103 -1.91 -0.57 10.60
CA ALA A 103 -2.71 -1.22 11.63
C ALA A 103 -1.81 -1.80 12.73
N THR A 104 -0.71 -2.44 12.34
CA THR A 104 0.26 -2.98 13.27
C THR A 104 0.90 -1.88 14.11
N ALA A 105 1.28 -0.77 13.48
CA ALA A 105 1.88 0.37 14.17
C ALA A 105 0.92 0.96 15.21
N ARG A 106 -0.36 1.11 14.84
CA ARG A 106 -1.38 1.61 15.78
C ARG A 106 -1.55 0.66 16.95
N ASN A 107 -1.60 -0.64 16.68
CA ASN A 107 -1.77 -1.66 17.70
C ASN A 107 -0.57 -1.68 18.66
N ASN A 108 0.64 -1.61 18.11
CA ASN A 108 1.85 -1.55 18.91
C ASN A 108 1.91 -0.28 19.76
N GLY A 109 1.46 0.84 19.20
CA GLY A 109 1.41 2.10 19.92
C GLY A 109 0.49 2.03 21.13
N ARG A 110 -0.66 1.38 21.00
CA ARG A 110 -1.58 1.23 22.11
C ARG A 110 -1.01 0.32 23.20
N LYS A 111 -0.31 -0.74 22.83
CA LYS A 111 0.31 -1.65 23.79
C LYS A 111 1.52 -1.03 24.46
N GLY A 112 2.37 -0.40 23.66
CA GLY A 112 3.63 0.14 24.13
C GLY A 112 3.49 1.42 24.89
N GLY A 113 2.36 2.07 24.73
CA GLY A 113 2.15 3.31 25.46
C GLY A 113 2.37 3.15 26.92
N ASN A 114 2.83 2.18 27.25
CA ASN A 114 3.21 2.06 28.49
C ASN A 114 4.45 2.20 28.91
N PRO A 115 4.59 2.60 29.26
CA PRO A 115 5.67 2.82 29.45
C PRO A 115 6.50 2.13 30.19
N THR A 116 6.43 1.78 30.20
CA THR A 116 7.12 1.31 30.67
C THR A 116 8.11 1.12 30.34
N LEU A 117 7.94 1.54 29.82
CA LEU A 117 8.76 1.54 29.48
C LEU A 117 9.53 1.64 29.68
N CYS A 118 9.31 1.71 29.84
CA CYS A 118 10.08 1.77 30.02
C CYS A 118 10.71 1.38 30.59
N ASN A 119 10.68 1.18 31.00
CA ASN A 119 11.47 0.86 31.61
C ASN A 119 12.29 0.41 31.54
N ASN A 120 12.23 0.75 31.57
CA ASN A 120 13.09 0.38 31.62
C ASN A 120 13.91 0.38 31.29
N LYS A 121 14.06 0.54 31.39
CA LYS A 121 14.78 0.49 31.35
C LYS A 121 15.43 0.46 30.85
N VAL A 122 15.38 0.97 30.93
CA VAL A 122 15.89 0.84 30.59
C VAL A 122 16.51 1.03 30.12
N ILE A 123 16.96 1.49 30.53
CA ILE A 123 17.52 1.55 30.25
C ILE A 123 18.13 1.67 29.63
N SER A 124 18.39 2.00 29.78
CA SER A 124 18.83 1.96 29.35
C SER A 124 19.43 2.22 28.75
N ALA A 125 19.67 2.43 28.78
CA ALA A 125 20.02 2.53 28.42
C ALA A 125 20.47 2.87 27.83
N LEU A 126 20.77 2.87 27.85
CA LEU A 126 20.94 3.05 27.42
C LEU A 126 21.25 3.28 26.69
N ASP A 127 21.38 3.17 26.80
CA ASP A 127 21.45 3.38 26.35
C ASP A 127 21.93 3.77 25.76
N ASN A 128 22.16 3.78 26.07
CA ASN A 128 22.46 4.10 25.90
C ASN A 128 23.09 4.47 25.42
N PRO A 129 23.40 4.62 25.53
CA PRO A 129 23.78 5.01 25.42
C PRO A 129 24.30 5.35 24.99
N GLN A 130 24.25 4.80 24.94
CA GLN A 130 24.47 5.08 24.77
C GLN A 130 24.62 5.26 24.20
N ASP A 131 24.82 5.16 24.46
CA ASP A 131 24.74 5.41 24.46
C ASP A 131 25.21 5.84 23.95
N LYS A 132 25.07 5.68 23.77
CA LYS A 132 25.26 6.08 23.80
C LYS A 132 25.77 6.21 23.36
N ASP A 133 26.04 6.16 23.95
CA ASP A 133 26.28 6.39 24.09
C ASP A 133 26.69 6.59 23.52
N ASP A 134 26.72 6.51 23.64
CA ASP A 134 26.79 6.72 23.83
C ASP A 134 27.23 7.15 23.42
N VAL A 135 27.28 7.12 23.56
CA VAL A 135 27.46 7.48 23.85
C VAL A 135 28.04 7.93 23.62
N LYS A 136 28.02 7.52 23.25
CA LYS A 136 28.26 7.90 23.44
C LYS A 136 28.82 8.27 23.08
N PRO A 137 29.26 8.32 23.53
CA PRO A 137 29.61 8.70 23.77
C PRO A 137 29.97 9.12 23.52
N GLN A 138 29.60 8.51 23.06
CA GLN A 138 29.64 8.77 23.11
C GLN A 138 29.98 9.16 22.86
N LYS A 139 30.15 9.05 22.71
CA LYS A 139 30.26 9.33 22.83
C LYS A 139 30.75 9.73 22.51
N PRO A 140 31.40 9.91 23.00
CA PRO A 140 31.65 10.20 23.12
C PRO A 140 31.88 10.48 23.04
N GLU A 141 31.58 10.10 22.59
CA GLU A 141 31.38 10.18 22.67
C GLU A 141 31.43 10.43 22.76
#